data_4aa51341fcaf11d2a8d80a98c325e835
#
_entry.id   4aa51341fcaf11d2a8d80a98c325e835
#
_cell.length_a   1.000
_cell.length_b   1.000
_cell.length_c   1.000
_cell.angle_alpha   90.00
_cell.angle_beta   90.00
_cell.angle_gamma   90.00
#
_symmetry.space_group_name_H-M   'P 1'
#
loop_
_entity.id
_entity.type
_entity.pdbx_description
1 polymer ?
#
loop_
_entity_poly.entity_id
_entity_poly.type
_entity_poly.pdbx_seq_one_letter_code
_entity_poly.pdbx_strand_id
1 'polypeptide(L)'
;RGSFDLNEPATCSKCSETLNLLTRQRALCNALVYLYYANRVGVKLGADYKDALKWLPDVRPYKGPHQLDWTEYVDQCYLVTHVVFTLSEWGALRLDKELLPHEYYFLREHMVSQIRVKNVHLVGEFVEALRIFGCDDDDDIVKQGINFLLKEQSKSDGSWDREEGNDAYTVYHATMVGIQGLLPSSCQGFGP
;
A
#
# COMPACT_ATOMS: atom_id res chain seq x y z
N ARG A 1 8.34 10.05 -30.65
CA ARG A 1 7.88 9.59 -29.32
C ARG A 1 8.79 8.43 -28.96
N GLY A 2 9.85 8.67 -28.16
CA GLY A 2 10.70 7.61 -27.64
C GLY A 2 9.93 6.83 -26.59
N SER A 3 9.93 5.50 -26.67
CA SER A 3 9.54 4.65 -25.55
C SER A 3 10.63 4.76 -24.48
N PHE A 4 10.31 5.26 -23.31
CA PHE A 4 11.18 5.18 -22.15
C PHE A 4 11.02 3.78 -21.54
N ASP A 5 12.11 3.04 -21.44
CA ASP A 5 12.16 1.84 -20.62
C ASP A 5 12.28 2.30 -19.15
N LEU A 6 11.26 2.03 -18.35
CA LEU A 6 11.23 2.41 -16.93
C LEU A 6 12.26 1.64 -16.10
N ASN A 7 12.85 0.58 -16.65
CA ASN A 7 13.87 -0.24 -15.98
C ASN A 7 15.31 0.25 -16.25
N GLU A 8 15.51 1.20 -17.17
CA GLU A 8 16.82 1.82 -17.38
C GLU A 8 16.88 3.19 -16.69
N PRO A 9 17.91 3.44 -15.87
CA PRO A 9 18.07 4.75 -15.24
C PRO A 9 18.24 5.82 -16.32
N ALA A 10 17.26 6.74 -16.38
CA ALA A 10 17.37 7.89 -17.29
C ALA A 10 18.40 8.87 -16.76
N THR A 11 19.35 9.24 -17.58
CA THR A 11 20.36 10.25 -17.23
C THR A 11 19.88 11.62 -17.70
N CYS A 12 19.88 12.60 -16.81
CA CYS A 12 19.55 13.97 -17.17
C CYS A 12 20.62 14.53 -18.13
N SER A 13 20.19 14.97 -19.32
CA SER A 13 21.10 15.53 -20.34
C SER A 13 21.77 16.85 -19.92
N LYS A 14 21.28 17.51 -18.87
CA LYS A 14 21.81 18.81 -18.39
C LYS A 14 22.79 18.68 -17.22
N CYS A 15 22.57 17.75 -16.30
CA CYS A 15 23.41 17.60 -15.09
C CYS A 15 24.05 16.22 -14.97
N SER A 16 23.80 15.32 -15.90
CA SER A 16 24.27 13.91 -15.88
C SER A 16 23.86 13.12 -14.66
N GLU A 17 22.91 13.61 -13.87
CA GLU A 17 22.34 12.84 -12.75
C GLU A 17 21.49 11.70 -13.26
N THR A 18 21.62 10.55 -12.62
CA THR A 18 20.78 9.39 -12.86
C THR A 18 19.41 9.62 -12.21
N LEU A 19 18.37 9.63 -13.01
CA LEU A 19 17.00 9.73 -12.54
C LEU A 19 16.47 8.32 -12.28
N ASN A 20 16.19 7.98 -11.05
CA ASN A 20 15.41 6.79 -10.73
C ASN A 20 13.95 7.10 -11.08
N LEU A 21 13.52 6.61 -12.25
CA LEU A 21 12.13 6.73 -12.65
C LEU A 21 11.29 5.78 -11.81
N LEU A 22 10.35 6.36 -11.06
CA LEU A 22 9.35 5.58 -10.33
C LEU A 22 8.37 4.95 -11.33
N THR A 23 7.86 3.77 -11.00
CA THR A 23 6.70 3.23 -11.71
C THR A 23 5.54 4.23 -11.64
N ARG A 24 4.59 4.13 -12.57
CA ARG A 24 3.40 4.98 -12.56
C ARG A 24 2.59 4.82 -11.27
N GLN A 25 2.51 3.59 -10.78
CA GLN A 25 1.83 3.23 -9.54
C GLN A 25 2.51 3.85 -8.32
N ARG A 26 3.84 3.77 -8.24
CA ARG A 26 4.60 4.37 -7.15
C ARG A 26 4.53 5.89 -7.17
N ALA A 27 4.63 6.49 -8.35
CA ALA A 27 4.52 7.94 -8.49
C ALA A 27 3.15 8.45 -8.01
N LEU A 28 2.05 7.76 -8.38
CA LEU A 28 0.71 8.12 -7.91
C LEU A 28 0.53 7.87 -6.41
N CYS A 29 1.03 6.75 -5.89
CA CYS A 29 1.01 6.44 -4.46
C CYS A 29 1.68 7.56 -3.65
N ASN A 30 2.90 7.96 -4.04
CA ASN A 30 3.64 9.03 -3.37
C ASN A 30 2.88 10.37 -3.47
N ALA A 31 2.31 10.69 -4.64
CA ALA A 31 1.52 11.90 -4.82
C ALA A 31 0.30 11.94 -3.89
N LEU A 32 -0.45 10.82 -3.77
CA LEU A 32 -1.59 10.72 -2.86
C LEU A 32 -1.17 10.99 -1.41
N VAL A 33 -0.12 10.34 -0.94
CA VAL A 33 0.35 10.47 0.44
C VAL A 33 0.84 11.90 0.73
N TYR A 34 1.71 12.43 -0.13
CA TYR A 34 2.27 13.78 0.09
C TYR A 34 1.21 14.87 0.02
N LEU A 35 0.29 14.81 -0.95
CA LEU A 35 -0.77 15.79 -1.07
C LEU A 35 -1.80 15.66 0.06
N TYR A 36 -2.10 14.43 0.50
CA TYR A 36 -2.95 14.21 1.66
C TYR A 36 -2.40 14.92 2.90
N TYR A 37 -1.13 14.69 3.26
CA TYR A 37 -0.53 15.33 4.43
C TYR A 37 -0.34 16.83 4.24
N ALA A 38 0.09 17.28 3.05
CA ALA A 38 0.24 18.70 2.76
C ALA A 38 -1.08 19.46 2.93
N ASN A 39 -2.19 18.93 2.42
CA ASN A 39 -3.51 19.54 2.58
C ASN A 39 -3.91 19.62 4.07
N ARG A 40 -3.65 18.57 4.85
CA ARG A 40 -3.96 18.56 6.29
C ARG A 40 -3.22 19.60 7.10
N VAL A 41 -1.98 19.89 6.74
CA VAL A 41 -1.14 20.87 7.45
C VAL A 41 -1.09 22.25 6.76
N GLY A 42 -1.88 22.44 5.70
CA GLY A 42 -1.99 23.73 5.01
C GLY A 42 -0.79 24.07 4.12
N VAL A 43 0.06 23.10 3.79
CA VAL A 43 1.20 23.28 2.87
C VAL A 43 0.72 23.15 1.42
N LYS A 44 1.11 24.11 0.56
CA LYS A 44 0.76 24.09 -0.87
C LYS A 44 1.90 23.48 -1.68
N LEU A 45 1.63 22.34 -2.31
CA LEU A 45 2.57 21.62 -3.20
C LEU A 45 2.29 21.83 -4.70
N GLY A 46 1.40 22.78 -5.06
CA GLY A 46 1.04 23.08 -6.45
C GLY A 46 -0.11 22.23 -7.00
N ALA A 47 -0.58 21.25 -6.24
CA ALA A 47 -1.77 20.44 -6.53
C ALA A 47 -2.47 20.07 -5.22
N ASP A 48 -3.74 19.72 -5.30
CA ASP A 48 -4.52 19.22 -4.18
C ASP A 48 -4.62 17.68 -4.22
N TYR A 49 -4.90 17.08 -3.07
CA TYR A 49 -5.16 15.65 -2.95
C TYR A 49 -6.24 15.16 -3.94
N LYS A 50 -7.30 15.96 -4.15
CA LYS A 50 -8.35 15.67 -5.15
C LYS A 50 -7.82 15.59 -6.58
N ASP A 51 -6.74 16.31 -6.89
CA ASP A 51 -6.13 16.25 -8.23
C ASP A 51 -5.42 14.91 -8.45
N ALA A 52 -4.75 14.36 -7.40
CA ALA A 52 -4.16 13.04 -7.48
C ALA A 52 -5.23 11.94 -7.68
N LEU A 53 -6.38 12.03 -7.00
CA LEU A 53 -7.47 11.06 -7.14
C LEU A 53 -8.03 10.96 -8.58
N LYS A 54 -7.94 12.02 -9.38
CA LYS A 54 -8.39 12.02 -10.77
C LYS A 54 -7.61 11.05 -11.67
N TRP A 55 -6.43 10.60 -11.23
CA TRP A 55 -5.58 9.64 -11.96
C TRP A 55 -5.91 8.18 -11.66
N LEU A 56 -6.75 7.89 -10.66
CA LEU A 56 -7.12 6.50 -10.32
C LEU A 56 -7.75 5.74 -11.49
N PRO A 57 -8.66 6.32 -12.31
CA PRO A 57 -9.22 5.61 -13.46
C PRO A 57 -8.17 5.11 -14.45
N ASP A 58 -7.02 5.81 -14.56
CA ASP A 58 -5.96 5.47 -15.51
C ASP A 58 -5.10 4.26 -15.07
N VAL A 59 -5.15 3.90 -13.79
CA VAL A 59 -4.43 2.74 -13.22
C VAL A 59 -5.35 1.58 -12.88
N ARG A 60 -6.68 1.77 -13.01
CA ARG A 60 -7.69 0.73 -12.84
C ARG A 60 -8.14 0.17 -14.21
N PRO A 61 -8.58 -1.09 -14.28
CA PRO A 61 -8.56 -2.11 -13.22
C PRO A 61 -7.13 -2.55 -12.88
N TYR A 62 -6.93 -2.90 -11.62
CA TYR A 62 -5.64 -3.40 -11.14
C TYR A 62 -5.31 -4.77 -11.75
N LYS A 63 -4.01 -5.02 -11.94
CA LYS A 63 -3.51 -6.20 -12.64
C LYS A 63 -2.89 -7.20 -11.65
N GLY A 64 -2.95 -8.47 -11.99
CA GLY A 64 -2.29 -9.53 -11.22
C GLY A 64 -0.78 -9.63 -11.47
N PRO A 65 -0.05 -10.43 -10.66
CA PRO A 65 1.41 -10.57 -10.74
C PRO A 65 1.91 -11.22 -12.03
N HIS A 66 1.04 -11.81 -12.83
CA HIS A 66 1.40 -12.39 -14.15
C HIS A 66 1.25 -11.40 -15.32
N GLN A 67 0.73 -10.20 -15.04
CA GLN A 67 0.44 -9.17 -16.04
C GLN A 67 1.37 -7.95 -15.92
N LEU A 68 2.12 -7.85 -14.85
CA LEU A 68 3.08 -6.80 -14.53
C LEU A 68 4.43 -7.42 -14.20
N ASP A 69 5.50 -6.64 -14.32
CA ASP A 69 6.74 -7.04 -13.63
C ASP A 69 6.56 -6.98 -12.10
N TRP A 70 7.48 -7.62 -11.37
CA TRP A 70 7.35 -7.75 -9.93
C TRP A 70 7.36 -6.38 -9.21
N THR A 71 8.18 -5.45 -9.66
CA THR A 71 8.29 -4.11 -9.08
C THR A 71 7.00 -3.32 -9.29
N GLU A 72 6.47 -3.30 -10.51
CA GLU A 72 5.20 -2.65 -10.82
C GLU A 72 4.05 -3.25 -10.02
N TYR A 73 4.03 -4.59 -9.87
CA TYR A 73 2.99 -5.27 -9.08
C TYR A 73 3.07 -4.90 -7.59
N VAL A 74 4.26 -4.89 -7.00
CA VAL A 74 4.45 -4.47 -5.60
C VAL A 74 4.07 -3.00 -5.42
N ASP A 75 4.48 -2.12 -6.33
CA ASP A 75 4.12 -0.71 -6.30
C ASP A 75 2.60 -0.48 -6.44
N GLN A 76 1.94 -1.31 -7.25
CA GLN A 76 0.48 -1.31 -7.34
C GLN A 76 -0.18 -1.76 -6.04
N CYS A 77 0.35 -2.77 -5.36
CA CYS A 77 -0.14 -3.18 -4.04
C CYS A 77 -0.09 -2.02 -3.04
N TYR A 78 1.04 -1.29 -2.98
CA TYR A 78 1.15 -0.10 -2.14
C TYR A 78 0.20 1.02 -2.57
N LEU A 79 0.00 1.23 -3.87
CA LEU A 79 -0.98 2.21 -4.33
C LEU A 79 -2.39 1.86 -3.82
N VAL A 80 -2.80 0.60 -3.93
CA VAL A 80 -4.12 0.12 -3.48
C VAL A 80 -4.33 0.37 -1.99
N THR A 81 -3.37 -0.02 -1.15
CA THR A 81 -3.48 0.19 0.31
C THR A 81 -3.53 1.69 0.67
N HIS A 82 -2.70 2.50 0.02
CA HIS A 82 -2.63 3.94 0.31
C HIS A 82 -3.82 4.74 -0.23
N VAL A 83 -4.50 4.26 -1.28
CA VAL A 83 -5.83 4.79 -1.67
C VAL A 83 -6.83 4.58 -0.52
N VAL A 84 -6.88 3.37 0.03
CA VAL A 84 -7.75 3.05 1.17
C VAL A 84 -7.37 3.88 2.40
N PHE A 85 -6.09 3.93 2.75
CA PHE A 85 -5.61 4.65 3.94
C PHE A 85 -5.89 6.15 3.86
N THR A 86 -5.59 6.78 2.75
CA THR A 86 -5.79 8.23 2.61
C THR A 86 -7.27 8.61 2.57
N LEU A 87 -8.13 7.80 1.95
CA LEU A 87 -9.59 8.04 1.92
C LEU A 87 -10.30 7.70 3.23
N SER A 88 -9.73 6.81 4.04
CA SER A 88 -10.23 6.49 5.37
C SER A 88 -9.65 7.36 6.48
N GLU A 89 -8.88 8.37 6.16
CA GLU A 89 -8.12 9.14 7.16
C GLU A 89 -7.22 8.24 8.03
N TRP A 90 -6.49 7.34 7.35
CA TRP A 90 -5.64 6.34 8.02
C TRP A 90 -6.39 5.47 9.02
N GLY A 91 -7.52 4.93 8.60
CA GLY A 91 -8.34 4.03 9.38
C GLY A 91 -9.24 4.70 10.42
N ALA A 92 -9.30 6.05 10.47
CA ALA A 92 -10.26 6.74 11.32
C ALA A 92 -11.71 6.57 10.85
N LEU A 93 -11.91 6.45 9.54
CA LEU A 93 -13.21 6.28 8.91
C LEU A 93 -13.33 4.89 8.28
N ARG A 94 -14.50 4.29 8.44
CA ARG A 94 -14.85 3.07 7.71
C ARG A 94 -15.28 3.41 6.29
N LEU A 95 -14.81 2.63 5.32
CA LEU A 95 -15.18 2.78 3.91
C LEU A 95 -16.21 1.72 3.50
N ASP A 96 -17.11 2.11 2.62
CA ASP A 96 -17.99 1.15 1.95
C ASP A 96 -17.25 0.54 0.75
N LYS A 97 -17.33 -0.78 0.61
CA LYS A 97 -16.74 -1.52 -0.52
C LYS A 97 -17.30 -1.08 -1.87
N GLU A 98 -18.52 -0.56 -1.92
CA GLU A 98 -19.13 -0.04 -3.15
C GLU A 98 -18.50 1.31 -3.59
N LEU A 99 -17.85 2.02 -2.67
CA LEU A 99 -17.11 3.25 -2.98
C LEU A 99 -15.78 2.93 -3.69
N LEU A 100 -15.11 1.86 -3.28
CA LEU A 100 -13.80 1.44 -3.79
C LEU A 100 -13.78 -0.06 -4.16
N PRO A 101 -14.64 -0.49 -5.10
CA PRO A 101 -14.75 -1.92 -5.42
C PRO A 101 -13.45 -2.49 -6.00
N HIS A 102 -12.71 -1.72 -6.79
CA HIS A 102 -11.44 -2.17 -7.37
C HIS A 102 -10.41 -2.51 -6.29
N GLU A 103 -10.27 -1.66 -5.27
CA GLU A 103 -9.36 -1.84 -4.15
C GLU A 103 -9.80 -3.01 -3.28
N TYR A 104 -11.08 -3.07 -2.91
CA TYR A 104 -11.62 -4.13 -2.08
C TYR A 104 -11.39 -5.52 -2.68
N TYR A 105 -11.76 -5.73 -3.95
CA TYR A 105 -11.58 -7.03 -4.60
C TYR A 105 -10.12 -7.34 -4.84
N PHE A 106 -9.29 -6.37 -5.22
CA PHE A 106 -7.85 -6.57 -5.39
C PHE A 106 -7.19 -7.08 -4.10
N LEU A 107 -7.46 -6.45 -2.96
CA LEU A 107 -6.91 -6.88 -1.66
C LEU A 107 -7.28 -8.33 -1.35
N ARG A 108 -8.53 -8.71 -1.56
CA ARG A 108 -9.01 -10.08 -1.32
C ARG A 108 -8.37 -11.11 -2.25
N GLU A 109 -8.29 -10.80 -3.53
CA GLU A 109 -7.74 -11.72 -4.53
C GLU A 109 -6.22 -11.92 -4.39
N HIS A 110 -5.52 -10.91 -3.92
CA HIS A 110 -4.05 -10.92 -3.89
C HIS A 110 -3.44 -11.17 -2.50
N MET A 111 -4.21 -11.26 -1.43
CA MET A 111 -3.73 -11.60 -0.09
C MET A 111 -2.89 -12.88 -0.08
N VAL A 112 -3.40 -13.96 -0.66
CA VAL A 112 -2.69 -15.25 -0.69
C VAL A 112 -1.38 -15.16 -1.47
N SER A 113 -1.30 -14.31 -2.48
CA SER A 113 -0.06 -14.09 -3.24
C SER A 113 1.02 -13.43 -2.36
N GLN A 114 0.65 -12.44 -1.54
CA GLN A 114 1.57 -11.79 -0.61
C GLN A 114 2.02 -12.73 0.52
N ILE A 115 1.12 -13.57 1.02
CA ILE A 115 1.44 -14.62 2.00
C ILE A 115 2.46 -15.62 1.43
N ARG A 116 2.29 -16.05 0.17
CA ARG A 116 3.20 -17.02 -0.48
C ARG A 116 4.63 -16.50 -0.65
N VAL A 117 4.79 -15.22 -0.93
CA VAL A 117 6.10 -14.58 -1.05
C VAL A 117 6.61 -14.03 0.28
N LYS A 118 5.90 -14.30 1.38
CA LYS A 118 6.23 -13.87 2.75
C LYS A 118 6.42 -12.36 2.90
N ASN A 119 5.66 -11.56 2.19
CA ASN A 119 5.73 -10.11 2.30
C ASN A 119 4.92 -9.62 3.50
N VAL A 120 5.56 -9.54 4.66
CA VAL A 120 4.95 -9.09 5.91
C VAL A 120 4.37 -7.69 5.80
N HIS A 121 5.09 -6.78 5.13
CA HIS A 121 4.63 -5.39 4.94
C HIS A 121 3.27 -5.33 4.25
N LEU A 122 3.15 -5.98 3.07
CA LEU A 122 1.91 -5.94 2.31
C LEU A 122 0.80 -6.78 2.93
N VAL A 123 1.12 -7.89 3.61
CA VAL A 123 0.08 -8.65 4.33
C VAL A 123 -0.50 -7.83 5.47
N GLY A 124 0.35 -7.13 6.25
CA GLY A 124 -0.12 -6.24 7.32
C GLY A 124 -1.03 -5.12 6.79
N GLU A 125 -0.57 -4.42 5.75
CA GLU A 125 -1.36 -3.35 5.11
C GLU A 125 -2.67 -3.87 4.49
N PHE A 126 -2.67 -5.06 3.89
CA PHE A 126 -3.88 -5.66 3.31
C PHE A 126 -4.92 -6.02 4.38
N VAL A 127 -4.46 -6.59 5.51
CA VAL A 127 -5.35 -6.87 6.64
C VAL A 127 -5.95 -5.59 7.18
N GLU A 128 -5.14 -4.56 7.43
CA GLU A 128 -5.61 -3.25 7.90
C GLU A 128 -6.60 -2.62 6.92
N ALA A 129 -6.29 -2.61 5.62
CA ALA A 129 -7.17 -2.07 4.60
C ALA A 129 -8.51 -2.82 4.50
N LEU A 130 -8.52 -4.16 4.60
CA LEU A 130 -9.75 -4.94 4.61
C LEU A 130 -10.60 -4.66 5.87
N ARG A 131 -9.97 -4.43 7.02
CA ARG A 131 -10.66 -4.02 8.24
C ARG A 131 -11.32 -2.64 8.10
N ILE A 132 -10.69 -1.71 7.36
CA ILE A 132 -11.29 -0.41 7.03
C ILE A 132 -12.58 -0.59 6.22
N PHE A 133 -12.66 -1.60 5.35
CA PHE A 133 -13.91 -1.97 4.67
C PHE A 133 -14.90 -2.73 5.56
N GLY A 134 -14.53 -2.99 6.81
CA GLY A 134 -15.37 -3.66 7.79
C GLY A 134 -15.33 -5.17 7.77
N CYS A 135 -14.33 -5.77 7.14
CA CYS A 135 -14.03 -7.17 7.34
C CYS A 135 -13.50 -7.37 8.78
N ASP A 136 -14.02 -8.35 9.46
CA ASP A 136 -13.63 -8.70 10.84
C ASP A 136 -12.69 -9.92 10.86
N ASP A 137 -12.35 -10.37 12.07
CA ASP A 137 -11.46 -11.52 12.27
C ASP A 137 -12.07 -12.86 11.84
N ASP A 138 -13.37 -12.91 11.60
CA ASP A 138 -14.07 -14.09 11.09
C ASP A 138 -14.05 -14.16 9.56
N ASP A 139 -13.70 -13.07 8.86
CA ASP A 139 -13.49 -13.08 7.41
C ASP A 139 -12.32 -13.99 7.03
N ASP A 140 -12.54 -14.95 6.15
CA ASP A 140 -11.56 -15.97 5.80
C ASP A 140 -10.25 -15.41 5.24
N ILE A 141 -10.27 -14.28 4.53
CA ILE A 141 -9.09 -13.65 3.96
C ILE A 141 -8.31 -12.89 5.03
N VAL A 142 -9.01 -12.13 5.87
CA VAL A 142 -8.41 -11.44 7.03
C VAL A 142 -7.76 -12.45 7.98
N LYS A 143 -8.46 -13.53 8.29
CA LYS A 143 -7.96 -14.62 9.14
C LYS A 143 -6.68 -15.27 8.61
N GLN A 144 -6.57 -15.47 7.28
CA GLN A 144 -5.35 -15.98 6.67
C GLN A 144 -4.18 -15.00 6.87
N GLY A 145 -4.41 -13.69 6.66
CA GLY A 145 -3.41 -12.65 6.90
C GLY A 145 -2.95 -12.60 8.36
N ILE A 146 -3.90 -12.61 9.30
CA ILE A 146 -3.62 -12.63 10.75
C ILE A 146 -2.77 -13.85 11.13
N ASN A 147 -3.18 -15.04 10.70
CA ASN A 147 -2.44 -16.27 10.99
C ASN A 147 -1.02 -16.24 10.43
N PHE A 148 -0.84 -15.68 9.24
CA PHE A 148 0.48 -15.48 8.65
C PHE A 148 1.32 -14.52 9.50
N LEU A 149 0.80 -13.34 9.84
CA LEU A 149 1.52 -12.36 10.67
C LEU A 149 1.96 -12.96 12.01
N LEU A 150 1.06 -13.64 12.73
CA LEU A 150 1.37 -14.30 13.99
C LEU A 150 2.42 -15.41 13.86
N LYS A 151 2.43 -16.10 12.72
CA LYS A 151 3.42 -17.17 12.46
C LYS A 151 4.80 -16.60 12.16
N GLU A 152 4.89 -15.51 11.40
CA GLU A 152 6.16 -14.90 10.99
C GLU A 152 6.73 -13.96 12.08
N GLN A 153 5.98 -13.69 13.16
CA GLN A 153 6.45 -12.87 14.28
C GLN A 153 7.65 -13.51 14.98
N SER A 154 8.69 -12.72 15.23
CA SER A 154 9.87 -13.14 15.97
C SER A 154 9.53 -13.55 17.40
N LYS A 155 9.95 -14.74 17.78
CA LYS A 155 9.76 -15.27 19.15
C LYS A 155 10.70 -14.63 20.18
N SER A 156 11.76 -13.96 19.73
CA SER A 156 12.76 -13.37 20.62
C SER A 156 12.36 -11.99 21.13
N ASP A 157 11.74 -11.16 20.27
CA ASP A 157 11.43 -9.76 20.60
C ASP A 157 10.08 -9.25 20.06
N GLY A 158 9.33 -10.11 19.36
CA GLY A 158 8.02 -9.76 18.83
C GLY A 158 8.04 -8.91 17.56
N SER A 159 9.21 -8.64 16.99
CA SER A 159 9.33 -7.89 15.73
C SER A 159 9.06 -8.76 14.50
N TRP A 160 9.01 -8.14 13.31
CA TRP A 160 8.96 -8.80 12.02
C TRP A 160 10.15 -8.38 11.15
N ASP A 161 10.46 -9.21 10.14
CA ASP A 161 11.53 -8.98 9.15
C ASP A 161 12.91 -8.72 9.75
N ARG A 162 13.20 -9.32 10.90
CA ARG A 162 14.49 -9.22 11.57
C ARG A 162 15.47 -10.26 11.03
N GLU A 163 15.69 -10.23 9.72
CA GLU A 163 16.74 -11.06 9.10
C GLU A 163 18.11 -10.36 9.18
N GLU A 164 19.18 -11.16 9.17
CA GLU A 164 20.54 -10.62 9.15
C GLU A 164 20.76 -9.80 7.87
N GLY A 165 21.10 -8.53 8.03
CA GLY A 165 21.33 -7.59 6.91
C GLY A 165 20.19 -6.62 6.64
N ASN A 166 19.01 -6.79 7.22
CA ASN A 166 17.93 -5.81 7.11
C ASN A 166 18.30 -4.52 7.87
N ASP A 167 18.00 -3.37 7.24
CA ASP A 167 18.21 -2.09 7.89
C ASP A 167 17.14 -1.80 8.96
N ALA A 168 17.42 -0.83 9.83
CA ALA A 168 16.54 -0.45 10.93
C ALA A 168 15.15 0.01 10.46
N TYR A 169 15.05 0.64 9.27
CA TYR A 169 13.76 1.08 8.72
C TYR A 169 12.91 -0.12 8.31
N THR A 170 13.49 -1.11 7.65
CA THR A 170 12.79 -2.34 7.24
C THR A 170 12.18 -3.06 8.44
N VAL A 171 12.96 -3.28 9.51
CA VAL A 171 12.47 -3.92 10.74
C VAL A 171 11.39 -3.08 11.43
N TYR A 172 11.62 -1.77 11.54
CA TYR A 172 10.65 -0.84 12.12
C TYR A 172 9.33 -0.85 11.35
N HIS A 173 9.39 -0.69 10.03
CA HIS A 173 8.20 -0.61 9.19
C HIS A 173 7.41 -1.92 9.19
N ALA A 174 8.07 -3.07 9.05
CA ALA A 174 7.44 -4.38 9.14
C ALA A 174 6.75 -4.59 10.49
N THR A 175 7.42 -4.19 11.57
CA THR A 175 6.84 -4.31 12.92
C THR A 175 5.63 -3.40 13.10
N MET A 176 5.70 -2.16 12.63
CA MET A 176 4.58 -1.22 12.67
C MET A 176 3.35 -1.77 11.93
N VAL A 177 3.52 -2.17 10.66
CA VAL A 177 2.39 -2.67 9.85
C VAL A 177 1.88 -4.03 10.35
N GLY A 178 2.76 -4.87 10.90
CA GLY A 178 2.37 -6.13 11.55
C GLY A 178 1.47 -5.88 12.76
N ILE A 179 1.82 -4.92 13.61
CA ILE A 179 0.98 -4.50 14.76
C ILE A 179 -0.35 -3.92 14.26
N GLN A 180 -0.34 -3.00 13.28
CA GLN A 180 -1.56 -2.40 12.74
C GLN A 180 -2.51 -3.45 12.14
N GLY A 181 -1.99 -4.42 11.39
CA GLY A 181 -2.80 -5.53 10.86
C GLY A 181 -3.42 -6.41 11.95
N LEU A 182 -2.77 -6.54 13.12
CA LEU A 182 -3.28 -7.34 14.24
C LEU A 182 -4.23 -6.56 15.17
N LEU A 183 -4.18 -5.23 15.16
CA LEU A 183 -5.07 -4.41 16.00
C LEU A 183 -6.51 -4.49 15.47
N PRO A 184 -7.51 -4.59 16.37
CA PRO A 184 -8.89 -4.43 15.99
C PRO A 184 -9.13 -3.07 15.34
N SER A 185 -9.97 -3.01 14.30
CA SER A 185 -10.32 -1.74 13.68
C SER A 185 -11.03 -0.83 14.69
N SER A 186 -10.53 0.39 14.82
CA SER A 186 -11.12 1.44 15.66
C SER A 186 -11.90 2.48 14.82
N CYS A 187 -12.28 2.14 13.58
CA CYS A 187 -12.99 3.04 12.69
C CYS A 187 -14.22 3.65 13.34
N GLN A 188 -14.35 4.98 13.28
CA GLN A 188 -15.48 5.74 13.77
C GLN A 188 -16.29 6.25 12.57
N GLY A 189 -17.46 5.66 12.35
CA GLY A 189 -18.35 6.10 11.28
C GLY A 189 -17.96 5.62 9.88
N PHE A 190 -18.64 6.20 8.88
CA PHE A 190 -18.39 5.94 7.47
C PHE A 190 -17.65 7.15 6.86
N GLY A 191 -16.75 6.91 5.95
CA GLY A 191 -16.16 7.95 5.12
C GLY A 191 -17.21 8.60 4.21
N PRO A 192 -16.88 9.75 3.64
CA PRO A 192 -17.77 10.48 2.75
C PRO A 192 -18.12 9.71 1.48
#